data_7392d251a22ee8d7bc0628a8bb7bccf4
#
_entry.id   7392d251a22ee8d7bc0628a8bb7bccf4
#
_cell.length_a   1.000
_cell.length_b   1.000
_cell.length_c   1.000
_cell.angle_alpha   90.00
_cell.angle_beta   90.00
_cell.angle_gamma   90.00
#
_symmetry.space_group_name_H-M   'P 1'
#
loop_
_entity.id
_entity.type
_entity.pdbx_description
1 polymer ?
#
loop_
_entity_poly.entity_id
_entity_poly.type
_entity_poly.pdbx_seq_one_letter_code
_entity_poly.pdbx_strand_id
1 'polypeptide(L)'
;MKEILLLKDGEIVLKGLNRRSFEDVLKKNLKHALKSAGHFEITSAQSTIYVKPLDDDADLEKACEIVSRVFGIIAFSRAAVCEKTIESVLETAPKYLENQLKNIKTFKVEAKRSDKRFPLKSPEICREVGGEILSKFPHLKVDVHNPDLVVNVEIRDFGAYVHGEPVRGAGGIPVGTGGRAAILISGGLDSPVAAYMMAKRGIRLTAIHFASPPYTSPRAEDKVVRLLRRVSRYAGDMVMYTVPFTKLQEKIKNECPEELFTIIMRRLMMQISEKIAEKYECQALITGESLGQVASQTIGALSCTDEATDMLVFRPLIGMDKQEIIDIAYKIDTYDISIEPYEDCCTVFTPKHPRTRPVLKYVKEAQEKPNFGPFVEEALQNLKVTRILADDE
;
A
#
# COMPACT_ATOMS: atom_id res chain seq x y z
N MET A 1 -31.89 -7.85 2.20
CA MET A 1 -31.73 -7.17 0.87
C MET A 1 -30.42 -7.65 0.29
N LYS A 2 -30.33 -7.95 -1.00
CA LYS A 2 -29.06 -8.36 -1.61
C LYS A 2 -28.14 -7.14 -1.80
N GLU A 3 -26.87 -7.29 -1.44
CA GLU A 3 -25.88 -6.22 -1.55
C GLU A 3 -24.65 -6.69 -2.31
N ILE A 4 -23.94 -5.76 -2.94
CA ILE A 4 -22.66 -5.97 -3.62
C ILE A 4 -21.73 -4.77 -3.36
N LEU A 5 -20.44 -4.93 -3.69
CA LEU A 5 -19.53 -3.80 -3.79
C LEU A 5 -19.32 -3.39 -5.25
N LEU A 6 -19.46 -2.10 -5.52
CA LEU A 6 -19.17 -1.47 -6.80
C LEU A 6 -17.83 -0.73 -6.68
N LEU A 7 -16.80 -1.20 -7.39
CA LEU A 7 -15.46 -0.62 -7.31
C LEU A 7 -15.18 0.20 -8.57
N LYS A 8 -14.53 1.34 -8.40
CA LYS A 8 -14.07 2.20 -9.50
C LYS A 8 -12.56 2.14 -9.60
N ASP A 9 -12.05 1.75 -10.75
CA ASP A 9 -10.65 1.77 -11.09
C ASP A 9 -10.19 3.24 -11.30
N GLY A 10 -8.95 3.51 -10.84
CA GLY A 10 -8.33 4.83 -10.94
C GLY A 10 -7.46 4.96 -12.19
N GLU A 11 -6.14 5.04 -12.00
CA GLU A 11 -5.15 5.23 -13.07
C GLU A 11 -5.16 4.14 -14.17
N ILE A 12 -5.77 2.99 -13.89
CA ILE A 12 -5.90 1.88 -14.86
C ILE A 12 -6.62 2.35 -16.14
N VAL A 13 -7.59 3.26 -16.02
CA VAL A 13 -8.32 3.80 -17.17
C VAL A 13 -7.38 4.47 -18.18
N LEU A 14 -6.24 5.00 -17.73
CA LEU A 14 -5.25 5.71 -18.56
C LEU A 14 -4.27 4.76 -19.27
N LYS A 15 -4.36 3.43 -19.05
CA LYS A 15 -3.38 2.46 -19.58
C LYS A 15 -3.60 2.03 -21.05
N GLY A 16 -4.58 2.60 -21.73
CA GLY A 16 -4.83 2.35 -23.14
C GLY A 16 -4.97 0.85 -23.46
N LEU A 17 -4.18 0.34 -24.39
CA LEU A 17 -4.19 -1.07 -24.80
C LEU A 17 -3.82 -2.06 -23.68
N ASN A 18 -3.04 -1.63 -22.70
CA ASN A 18 -2.62 -2.46 -21.57
C ASN A 18 -3.67 -2.54 -20.44
N ARG A 19 -4.77 -1.81 -20.52
CA ARG A 19 -5.80 -1.72 -19.50
C ARG A 19 -6.28 -3.10 -19.03
N ARG A 20 -6.57 -4.01 -19.95
CA ARG A 20 -7.06 -5.36 -19.64
C ARG A 20 -6.09 -6.14 -18.76
N SER A 21 -4.79 -6.07 -19.06
CA SER A 21 -3.75 -6.72 -18.26
C SER A 21 -3.73 -6.20 -16.81
N PHE A 22 -3.86 -4.88 -16.62
CA PHE A 22 -3.92 -4.27 -15.28
C PHE A 22 -5.20 -4.64 -14.53
N GLU A 23 -6.35 -4.69 -15.20
CA GLU A 23 -7.62 -5.13 -14.62
C GLU A 23 -7.55 -6.61 -14.19
N ASP A 24 -6.91 -7.48 -14.97
CA ASP A 24 -6.75 -8.89 -14.61
C ASP A 24 -5.86 -9.09 -13.39
N VAL A 25 -4.77 -8.31 -13.27
CA VAL A 25 -3.94 -8.29 -12.06
C VAL A 25 -4.76 -7.79 -10.86
N LEU A 26 -5.53 -6.70 -11.02
CA LEU A 26 -6.38 -6.17 -9.96
C LEU A 26 -7.41 -7.20 -9.49
N LYS A 27 -8.10 -7.87 -10.40
CA LYS A 27 -9.07 -8.93 -10.06
C LYS A 27 -8.42 -10.10 -9.32
N LYS A 28 -7.18 -10.49 -9.72
CA LYS A 28 -6.41 -11.52 -9.03
C LYS A 28 -6.06 -11.09 -7.61
N ASN A 29 -5.59 -9.85 -7.43
CA ASN A 29 -5.26 -9.30 -6.11
C ASN A 29 -6.50 -9.22 -5.21
N LEU A 30 -7.63 -8.73 -5.74
CA LEU A 30 -8.92 -8.71 -5.03
C LEU A 30 -9.36 -10.09 -4.60
N LYS A 31 -9.32 -11.07 -5.52
CA LYS A 31 -9.69 -12.47 -5.21
C LYS A 31 -8.84 -13.06 -4.10
N HIS A 32 -7.55 -12.70 -4.05
CA HIS A 32 -6.65 -13.15 -2.99
C HIS A 32 -6.96 -12.48 -1.66
N ALA A 33 -7.07 -11.15 -1.66
CA ALA A 33 -7.30 -10.37 -0.45
C ALA A 33 -8.67 -10.66 0.21
N LEU A 34 -9.70 -10.89 -0.57
CA LEU A 34 -11.06 -11.12 -0.08
C LEU A 34 -11.29 -12.54 0.49
N LYS A 35 -10.31 -13.46 0.42
CA LYS A 35 -10.47 -14.84 0.94
C LYS A 35 -10.85 -14.88 2.42
N SER A 36 -10.30 -13.97 3.23
CA SER A 36 -10.59 -13.90 4.67
C SER A 36 -11.97 -13.31 5.00
N ALA A 37 -12.64 -12.68 4.01
CA ALA A 37 -13.99 -12.15 4.15
C ALA A 37 -15.08 -13.07 3.57
N GLY A 38 -14.72 -14.20 2.93
CA GLY A 38 -15.66 -15.15 2.35
C GLY A 38 -15.46 -15.37 0.85
N HIS A 39 -16.46 -15.95 0.19
CA HIS A 39 -16.40 -16.22 -1.23
C HIS A 39 -17.14 -15.15 -2.04
N PHE A 40 -16.47 -14.59 -3.02
CA PHE A 40 -17.00 -13.52 -3.86
C PHE A 40 -16.78 -13.82 -5.34
N GLU A 41 -17.81 -13.54 -6.14
CA GLU A 41 -17.70 -13.44 -7.60
C GLU A 41 -17.19 -12.04 -7.96
N ILE A 42 -16.10 -11.96 -8.74
CA ILE A 42 -15.48 -10.70 -9.16
C ILE A 42 -15.57 -10.58 -10.67
N THR A 43 -16.39 -9.66 -11.15
CA THR A 43 -16.58 -9.39 -12.58
C THR A 43 -16.28 -7.92 -12.89
N SER A 44 -16.03 -7.57 -14.14
CA SER A 44 -15.82 -6.18 -14.57
C SER A 44 -16.63 -5.87 -15.82
N ALA A 45 -17.32 -4.74 -15.80
CA ALA A 45 -18.04 -4.20 -16.94
C ALA A 45 -18.11 -2.68 -16.87
N GLN A 46 -17.98 -1.99 -18.00
CA GLN A 46 -18.15 -0.54 -18.11
C GLN A 46 -17.35 0.28 -17.08
N SER A 47 -16.05 -0.05 -16.89
CA SER A 47 -15.15 0.59 -15.92
C SER A 47 -15.61 0.47 -14.46
N THR A 48 -16.35 -0.56 -14.13
CA THR A 48 -16.77 -0.89 -12.78
C THR A 48 -16.46 -2.35 -12.51
N ILE A 49 -15.84 -2.63 -11.36
CA ILE A 49 -15.65 -4.00 -10.87
C ILE A 49 -16.77 -4.28 -9.87
N TYR A 50 -17.43 -5.41 -10.05
CA TYR A 50 -18.52 -5.89 -9.22
C TYR A 50 -17.98 -7.01 -8.34
N VAL A 51 -18.13 -6.85 -7.02
CA VAL A 51 -17.77 -7.87 -6.02
C VAL A 51 -19.05 -8.33 -5.36
N LYS A 52 -19.51 -9.52 -5.73
CA LYS A 52 -20.80 -10.09 -5.33
C LYS A 52 -20.56 -11.25 -4.36
N PRO A 53 -21.17 -11.25 -3.16
CA PRO A 53 -21.16 -12.41 -2.28
C PRO A 53 -21.74 -13.63 -2.98
N LEU A 54 -21.09 -14.78 -2.83
CA LEU A 54 -21.60 -16.07 -3.31
C LEU A 54 -22.37 -16.82 -2.23
N ASP A 55 -22.01 -16.59 -0.98
CA ASP A 55 -22.56 -17.24 0.19
C ASP A 55 -23.16 -16.20 1.16
N ASP A 56 -24.14 -16.64 1.95
CA ASP A 56 -24.76 -15.80 2.98
C ASP A 56 -23.80 -15.45 4.14
N ASP A 57 -22.74 -16.25 4.32
CA ASP A 57 -21.71 -16.07 5.35
C ASP A 57 -20.61 -15.07 4.94
N ALA A 58 -20.66 -14.52 3.73
CA ALA A 58 -19.67 -13.55 3.27
C ALA A 58 -19.80 -12.24 4.04
N ASP A 59 -18.70 -11.83 4.70
CA ASP A 59 -18.63 -10.59 5.48
C ASP A 59 -18.35 -9.38 4.57
N LEU A 60 -19.42 -8.65 4.23
CA LEU A 60 -19.33 -7.43 3.42
C LEU A 60 -18.66 -6.26 4.15
N GLU A 61 -18.73 -6.18 5.48
CA GLU A 61 -18.06 -5.15 6.26
C GLU A 61 -16.54 -5.31 6.17
N LYS A 62 -16.06 -6.51 6.48
CA LYS A 62 -14.65 -6.89 6.31
C LYS A 62 -14.19 -6.74 4.86
N ALA A 63 -15.05 -7.09 3.88
CA ALA A 63 -14.75 -6.89 2.47
C ALA A 63 -14.58 -5.41 2.11
N CYS A 64 -15.37 -4.49 2.67
CA CYS A 64 -15.20 -3.04 2.51
C CYS A 64 -13.85 -2.57 3.05
N GLU A 65 -13.45 -3.01 4.25
CA GLU A 65 -12.14 -2.67 4.83
C GLU A 65 -10.99 -3.15 3.93
N ILE A 66 -11.05 -4.40 3.48
CA ILE A 66 -10.02 -4.98 2.59
C ILE A 66 -9.95 -4.18 1.29
N VAL A 67 -11.07 -3.95 0.62
CA VAL A 67 -11.15 -3.21 -0.65
C VAL A 67 -10.61 -1.80 -0.52
N SER A 68 -10.80 -1.14 0.62
CA SER A 68 -10.29 0.20 0.88
C SER A 68 -8.76 0.29 0.80
N ARG A 69 -8.06 -0.83 1.00
CA ARG A 69 -6.59 -0.95 1.02
C ARG A 69 -6.02 -1.49 -0.30
N VAL A 70 -6.83 -2.01 -1.21
CA VAL A 70 -6.35 -2.58 -2.48
C VAL A 70 -5.94 -1.48 -3.46
N PHE A 71 -4.66 -1.48 -3.86
CA PHE A 71 -4.17 -0.54 -4.87
C PHE A 71 -4.78 -0.80 -6.24
N GLY A 72 -5.14 0.29 -6.93
CA GLY A 72 -5.87 0.29 -8.20
C GLY A 72 -7.33 0.75 -8.06
N ILE A 73 -7.89 0.74 -6.84
CA ILE A 73 -9.26 1.18 -6.54
C ILE A 73 -9.23 2.60 -6.02
N ILE A 74 -9.88 3.53 -6.73
CA ILE A 74 -9.96 4.94 -6.31
C ILE A 74 -11.16 5.20 -5.40
N ALA A 75 -12.26 4.49 -5.61
CA ALA A 75 -13.47 4.58 -4.82
C ALA A 75 -14.28 3.29 -4.89
N PHE A 76 -15.08 3.03 -3.89
CA PHE A 76 -16.03 1.91 -3.88
C PHE A 76 -17.32 2.29 -3.15
N SER A 77 -18.39 1.57 -3.46
CA SER A 77 -19.68 1.73 -2.79
C SER A 77 -20.26 0.37 -2.45
N ARG A 78 -20.81 0.22 -1.24
CA ARG A 78 -21.70 -0.86 -0.89
C ARG A 78 -23.08 -0.48 -1.42
N ALA A 79 -23.70 -1.33 -2.23
CA ALA A 79 -24.90 -1.01 -2.98
C ALA A 79 -25.95 -2.11 -2.85
N ALA A 80 -27.19 -1.71 -2.68
CA ALA A 80 -28.32 -2.61 -2.80
C ALA A 80 -28.57 -2.96 -4.27
N VAL A 81 -28.87 -4.23 -4.53
CA VAL A 81 -29.23 -4.74 -5.86
C VAL A 81 -30.75 -4.66 -6.02
N CYS A 82 -31.19 -3.98 -7.09
CA CYS A 82 -32.58 -3.87 -7.49
C CYS A 82 -32.83 -4.64 -8.79
N GLU A 83 -34.07 -5.06 -9.02
CA GLU A 83 -34.50 -5.39 -10.37
C GLU A 83 -34.41 -4.15 -11.27
N LYS A 84 -34.19 -4.37 -12.57
CA LYS A 84 -34.02 -3.27 -13.52
C LYS A 84 -35.37 -2.67 -13.95
N THR A 85 -36.14 -2.23 -12.94
CA THR A 85 -37.41 -1.51 -13.08
C THR A 85 -37.39 -0.28 -12.17
N ILE A 86 -38.18 0.76 -12.52
CA ILE A 86 -38.22 1.97 -11.69
C ILE A 86 -38.94 1.69 -10.35
N GLU A 87 -39.93 0.82 -10.35
CA GLU A 87 -40.70 0.42 -9.18
C GLU A 87 -39.79 -0.22 -8.12
N SER A 88 -38.90 -1.14 -8.55
CA SER A 88 -37.92 -1.76 -7.64
C SER A 88 -36.92 -0.76 -7.08
N VAL A 89 -36.49 0.23 -7.86
CA VAL A 89 -35.59 1.29 -7.41
C VAL A 89 -36.31 2.19 -6.39
N LEU A 90 -37.58 2.59 -6.66
CA LEU A 90 -38.38 3.42 -5.76
C LEU A 90 -38.63 2.73 -4.41
N GLU A 91 -38.92 1.44 -4.41
CA GLU A 91 -39.07 0.67 -3.16
C GLU A 91 -37.74 0.57 -2.39
N THR A 92 -36.64 0.29 -3.11
CA THR A 92 -35.34 -0.02 -2.49
C THR A 92 -34.65 1.21 -1.92
N ALA A 93 -34.64 2.34 -2.64
CA ALA A 93 -33.83 3.51 -2.28
C ALA A 93 -34.13 4.06 -0.87
N PRO A 94 -35.39 4.36 -0.51
CA PRO A 94 -35.69 4.88 0.83
C PRO A 94 -35.51 3.83 1.93
N LYS A 95 -35.68 2.55 1.61
CA LYS A 95 -35.55 1.45 2.60
C LYS A 95 -34.06 1.14 2.87
N TYR A 96 -33.25 1.11 1.84
CA TYR A 96 -31.82 0.82 1.98
C TYR A 96 -31.04 1.93 2.67
N LEU A 97 -31.39 3.17 2.37
CA LEU A 97 -30.72 4.36 2.92
C LEU A 97 -31.45 4.95 4.14
N GLU A 98 -32.41 4.22 4.71
CA GLU A 98 -33.28 4.69 5.79
C GLU A 98 -32.48 5.31 6.95
N ASN A 99 -31.46 4.63 7.44
CA ASN A 99 -30.63 5.12 8.55
C ASN A 99 -29.87 6.40 8.21
N GLN A 100 -29.40 6.55 6.97
CA GLN A 100 -28.73 7.76 6.53
C GLN A 100 -29.75 8.90 6.36
N LEU A 101 -30.87 8.64 5.68
CA LEU A 101 -31.92 9.62 5.42
C LEU A 101 -32.58 10.18 6.70
N LYS A 102 -32.68 9.38 7.76
CA LYS A 102 -33.22 9.85 9.07
C LYS A 102 -32.30 10.86 9.77
N ASN A 103 -31.01 10.85 9.50
CA ASN A 103 -30.00 11.62 10.25
C ASN A 103 -29.47 12.87 9.50
N ILE A 104 -30.07 13.23 8.38
CA ILE A 104 -29.67 14.37 7.55
C ILE A 104 -30.79 15.36 7.36
N LYS A 105 -30.51 16.52 6.78
CA LYS A 105 -31.51 17.58 6.47
C LYS A 105 -31.73 17.74 4.98
N THR A 106 -30.67 17.51 4.20
CA THR A 106 -30.68 17.76 2.76
C THR A 106 -30.12 16.58 1.98
N PHE A 107 -30.65 16.34 0.79
CA PHE A 107 -30.16 15.31 -0.09
C PHE A 107 -30.31 15.72 -1.57
N LYS A 108 -29.61 15.02 -2.45
CA LYS A 108 -29.90 15.00 -3.89
C LYS A 108 -29.86 13.57 -4.40
N VAL A 109 -30.48 13.34 -5.55
CA VAL A 109 -30.38 12.07 -6.28
C VAL A 109 -29.55 12.27 -7.52
N GLU A 110 -28.57 11.39 -7.75
CA GLU A 110 -27.81 11.28 -8.97
C GLU A 110 -28.11 9.94 -9.64
N ALA A 111 -28.43 9.95 -10.94
CA ALA A 111 -28.68 8.74 -11.69
C ALA A 111 -27.70 8.59 -12.85
N LYS A 112 -27.04 7.45 -12.92
CA LYS A 112 -26.19 7.04 -14.07
C LYS A 112 -26.88 5.92 -14.82
N ARG A 113 -27.23 6.19 -16.09
CA ARG A 113 -27.88 5.21 -16.96
C ARG A 113 -26.94 4.78 -18.08
N SER A 114 -26.33 3.61 -17.97
CA SER A 114 -25.52 3.00 -19.04
C SER A 114 -26.38 2.22 -20.03
N ASP A 115 -27.41 1.52 -19.58
CA ASP A 115 -28.37 0.86 -20.45
C ASP A 115 -29.39 1.88 -21.01
N LYS A 116 -29.22 2.24 -22.27
CA LYS A 116 -30.10 3.20 -22.96
C LYS A 116 -31.49 2.64 -23.26
N ARG A 117 -31.75 1.35 -23.09
CA ARG A 117 -33.05 0.70 -23.25
C ARG A 117 -33.97 0.89 -22.04
N PHE A 118 -33.43 1.32 -20.90
CA PHE A 118 -34.24 1.64 -19.74
C PHE A 118 -35.20 2.79 -20.06
N PRO A 119 -36.50 2.69 -19.72
CA PRO A 119 -37.53 3.63 -20.19
C PRO A 119 -37.27 5.09 -19.81
N LEU A 120 -36.80 5.33 -18.56
CA LEU A 120 -36.60 6.68 -18.04
C LEU A 120 -35.15 7.18 -18.29
N LYS A 121 -35.00 8.45 -18.54
CA LYS A 121 -33.70 9.15 -18.59
C LYS A 121 -33.22 9.50 -17.18
N SER A 122 -31.92 9.77 -17.02
CA SER A 122 -31.35 10.07 -15.69
C SER A 122 -32.06 11.19 -14.93
N PRO A 123 -32.46 12.33 -15.54
CA PRO A 123 -33.21 13.37 -14.83
C PRO A 123 -34.59 12.90 -14.37
N GLU A 124 -35.28 12.03 -15.12
CA GLU A 124 -36.56 11.46 -14.76
C GLU A 124 -36.42 10.51 -13.57
N ILE A 125 -35.38 9.63 -13.58
CA ILE A 125 -35.05 8.76 -12.47
C ILE A 125 -34.79 9.58 -11.20
N CYS A 126 -33.99 10.65 -11.32
CA CYS A 126 -33.70 11.53 -10.16
C CYS A 126 -34.97 12.14 -9.57
N ARG A 127 -35.90 12.59 -10.43
CA ARG A 127 -37.18 13.18 -9.98
C ARG A 127 -38.08 12.17 -9.28
N GLU A 128 -38.26 10.98 -9.87
CA GLU A 128 -39.11 9.93 -9.29
C GLU A 128 -38.57 9.44 -7.96
N VAL A 129 -37.27 9.12 -7.88
CA VAL A 129 -36.60 8.66 -6.64
C VAL A 129 -36.59 9.76 -5.58
N GLY A 130 -36.32 11.02 -5.98
CA GLY A 130 -36.37 12.16 -5.07
C GLY A 130 -37.78 12.42 -4.50
N GLY A 131 -38.79 12.29 -5.34
CA GLY A 131 -40.20 12.39 -4.93
C GLY A 131 -40.60 11.30 -3.93
N GLU A 132 -40.20 10.04 -4.18
CA GLU A 132 -40.45 8.92 -3.30
C GLU A 132 -39.76 9.08 -1.93
N ILE A 133 -38.50 9.55 -1.92
CA ILE A 133 -37.80 9.84 -0.67
C ILE A 133 -38.46 10.94 0.12
N LEU A 134 -38.85 12.05 -0.52
CA LEU A 134 -39.58 13.16 0.16
C LEU A 134 -40.92 12.72 0.72
N SER A 135 -41.64 11.82 0.05
CA SER A 135 -42.92 11.31 0.55
C SER A 135 -42.75 10.49 1.83
N LYS A 136 -41.65 9.73 1.96
CA LYS A 136 -41.37 8.90 3.15
C LYS A 136 -40.64 9.62 4.27
N PHE A 137 -39.88 10.68 3.92
CA PHE A 137 -39.08 11.48 4.86
C PHE A 137 -39.43 12.98 4.74
N PRO A 138 -40.60 13.44 5.27
CA PRO A 138 -41.06 14.82 5.06
C PRO A 138 -40.17 15.90 5.68
N HIS A 139 -39.25 15.54 6.56
CA HIS A 139 -38.29 16.47 7.17
C HIS A 139 -37.15 16.86 6.21
N LEU A 140 -36.95 16.09 5.13
CA LEU A 140 -35.86 16.32 4.16
C LEU A 140 -36.19 17.43 3.17
N LYS A 141 -35.13 18.08 2.65
CA LYS A 141 -35.19 19.04 1.57
C LYS A 141 -34.18 18.63 0.47
N VAL A 142 -34.51 18.96 -0.78
CA VAL A 142 -33.57 18.76 -1.88
C VAL A 142 -32.61 19.94 -1.93
N ASP A 143 -31.30 19.65 -1.89
CA ASP A 143 -30.24 20.62 -2.16
C ASP A 143 -29.31 20.04 -3.24
N VAL A 144 -29.31 20.67 -4.42
CA VAL A 144 -28.51 20.21 -5.57
C VAL A 144 -27.05 20.66 -5.51
N HIS A 145 -26.73 21.63 -4.66
CA HIS A 145 -25.39 22.24 -4.57
C HIS A 145 -24.57 21.66 -3.40
N ASN A 146 -25.14 21.66 -2.19
CA ASN A 146 -24.45 21.21 -0.97
C ASN A 146 -25.34 20.25 -0.16
N PRO A 147 -25.66 19.07 -0.70
CA PRO A 147 -26.47 18.09 0.02
C PRO A 147 -25.67 17.42 1.15
N ASP A 148 -26.35 17.05 2.24
CA ASP A 148 -25.77 16.20 3.28
C ASP A 148 -25.56 14.75 2.79
N LEU A 149 -26.37 14.30 1.79
CA LEU A 149 -26.26 12.96 1.19
C LEU A 149 -26.55 13.02 -0.31
N VAL A 150 -25.71 12.34 -1.09
CA VAL A 150 -25.99 12.03 -2.49
C VAL A 150 -26.49 10.59 -2.60
N VAL A 151 -27.75 10.43 -2.96
CA VAL A 151 -28.35 9.14 -3.29
C VAL A 151 -28.00 8.79 -4.73
N ASN A 152 -27.23 7.72 -4.93
CA ASN A 152 -26.80 7.29 -6.25
C ASN A 152 -27.66 6.13 -6.76
N VAL A 153 -28.17 6.25 -7.99
CA VAL A 153 -28.87 5.20 -8.72
C VAL A 153 -28.10 4.87 -9.98
N GLU A 154 -27.61 3.63 -10.09
CA GLU A 154 -26.89 3.17 -11.27
C GLU A 154 -27.75 2.14 -12.04
N ILE A 155 -28.21 2.49 -13.24
CA ILE A 155 -28.88 1.56 -14.17
C ILE A 155 -27.84 1.02 -15.15
N ARG A 156 -27.54 -0.25 -15.02
CA ARG A 156 -26.52 -0.96 -15.80
C ARG A 156 -27.15 -2.05 -16.68
N ASP A 157 -26.35 -2.69 -17.54
CA ASP A 157 -26.85 -3.76 -18.42
C ASP A 157 -27.43 -4.95 -17.64
N PHE A 158 -26.84 -5.26 -16.50
CA PHE A 158 -27.13 -6.48 -15.71
C PHE A 158 -28.02 -6.24 -14.48
N GLY A 159 -28.37 -5.00 -14.14
CA GLY A 159 -29.18 -4.70 -12.95
C GLY A 159 -29.25 -3.21 -12.66
N ALA A 160 -29.98 -2.88 -11.61
CA ALA A 160 -30.01 -1.56 -11.02
C ALA A 160 -29.42 -1.61 -9.60
N TYR A 161 -28.77 -0.52 -9.21
CA TYR A 161 -28.06 -0.43 -7.93
C TYR A 161 -28.35 0.89 -7.27
N VAL A 162 -28.56 0.85 -5.95
CA VAL A 162 -28.76 2.04 -5.12
C VAL A 162 -27.69 2.07 -4.04
N HIS A 163 -27.04 3.23 -3.88
CA HIS A 163 -26.04 3.43 -2.83
C HIS A 163 -25.94 4.90 -2.42
N GLY A 164 -25.35 5.16 -1.27
CA GLY A 164 -24.98 6.50 -0.81
C GLY A 164 -23.68 6.98 -1.46
N GLU A 165 -22.93 7.81 -0.74
CA GLU A 165 -21.66 8.33 -1.21
C GLU A 165 -20.60 7.23 -1.34
N PRO A 166 -19.74 7.28 -2.39
CA PRO A 166 -18.62 6.37 -2.53
C PRO A 166 -17.57 6.61 -1.45
N VAL A 167 -17.04 5.52 -0.89
CA VAL A 167 -15.90 5.55 0.01
C VAL A 167 -14.60 5.63 -0.80
N ARG A 168 -13.65 6.46 -0.36
CA ARG A 168 -12.34 6.59 -1.02
C ARG A 168 -11.50 5.33 -0.81
N GLY A 169 -10.95 4.77 -1.91
CA GLY A 169 -10.01 3.66 -1.89
C GLY A 169 -8.54 4.10 -1.83
N ALA A 170 -7.63 3.13 -1.86
CA ALA A 170 -6.17 3.36 -1.78
C ALA A 170 -5.59 4.11 -2.99
N GLY A 171 -6.26 4.05 -4.15
CA GLY A 171 -5.75 4.60 -5.41
C GLY A 171 -4.53 3.85 -5.93
N GLY A 172 -3.68 4.52 -6.70
CA GLY A 172 -2.47 3.92 -7.29
C GLY A 172 -2.77 2.93 -8.42
N ILE A 173 -1.86 1.97 -8.62
CA ILE A 173 -1.98 0.91 -9.62
C ILE A 173 -1.79 -0.48 -8.98
N PRO A 174 -2.36 -1.56 -9.54
CA PRO A 174 -2.33 -2.88 -8.91
C PRO A 174 -0.92 -3.40 -8.67
N VAL A 175 -0.66 -3.93 -7.49
CA VAL A 175 0.62 -4.55 -7.12
C VAL A 175 0.94 -5.71 -8.07
N GLY A 176 2.18 -5.75 -8.56
CA GLY A 176 2.67 -6.72 -9.53
C GLY A 176 2.66 -6.22 -10.99
N THR A 177 2.11 -5.01 -11.26
CA THR A 177 2.13 -4.41 -12.60
C THR A 177 3.39 -3.57 -12.87
N GLY A 178 4.14 -3.20 -11.82
CA GLY A 178 5.35 -2.37 -11.89
C GLY A 178 6.65 -3.14 -11.73
N GLY A 179 6.62 -4.48 -11.78
CA GLY A 179 7.80 -5.33 -11.56
C GLY A 179 8.02 -5.69 -10.08
N ARG A 180 9.24 -6.11 -9.74
CA ARG A 180 9.66 -6.51 -8.39
C ARG A 180 10.84 -5.67 -7.92
N ALA A 181 10.84 -5.30 -6.64
CA ALA A 181 11.99 -4.63 -6.03
C ALA A 181 12.21 -5.10 -4.59
N ALA A 182 13.46 -5.02 -4.15
CA ALA A 182 13.85 -5.36 -2.78
C ALA A 182 13.92 -4.09 -1.93
N ILE A 183 13.13 -4.04 -0.84
CA ILE A 183 13.15 -2.95 0.14
C ILE A 183 14.10 -3.27 1.28
N LEU A 184 15.04 -2.39 1.57
CA LEU A 184 15.84 -2.46 2.79
C LEU A 184 14.97 -1.94 3.94
N ILE A 185 14.50 -2.88 4.78
CA ILE A 185 13.54 -2.59 5.86
C ILE A 185 14.23 -2.54 7.22
N SER A 186 13.87 -1.55 8.01
CA SER A 186 14.30 -1.34 9.39
C SER A 186 13.10 -1.20 10.32
N GLY A 187 13.33 -1.18 11.63
CA GLY A 187 12.31 -0.89 12.64
C GLY A 187 11.96 0.61 12.74
N GLY A 188 12.59 1.46 11.94
CA GLY A 188 12.32 2.91 11.91
C GLY A 188 11.06 3.28 11.15
N LEU A 189 10.75 4.58 11.20
CA LEU A 189 9.55 5.17 10.62
C LEU A 189 9.54 5.14 9.07
N ASP A 190 10.71 5.37 8.45
CA ASP A 190 10.82 5.75 7.05
C ASP A 190 10.66 4.56 6.09
N SER A 191 11.29 3.42 6.40
CA SER A 191 11.31 2.27 5.48
C SER A 191 9.94 1.62 5.24
N PRO A 192 9.01 1.50 6.22
CA PRO A 192 7.65 1.02 5.95
C PRO A 192 6.85 1.98 5.05
N VAL A 193 7.04 3.29 5.22
CA VAL A 193 6.42 4.32 4.36
C VAL A 193 6.94 4.22 2.93
N ALA A 194 8.26 4.05 2.76
CA ALA A 194 8.86 3.82 1.45
C ALA A 194 8.31 2.56 0.76
N ALA A 195 8.17 1.47 1.51
CA ALA A 195 7.58 0.23 1.02
C ALA A 195 6.12 0.44 0.53
N TYR A 196 5.29 1.08 1.34
CA TYR A 196 3.91 1.43 0.97
C TYR A 196 3.85 2.28 -0.31
N MET A 197 4.68 3.32 -0.40
CA MET A 197 4.68 4.22 -1.56
C MET A 197 5.06 3.50 -2.85
N MET A 198 6.04 2.60 -2.81
CA MET A 198 6.45 1.84 -3.98
C MET A 198 5.43 0.74 -4.35
N ALA A 199 4.84 0.06 -3.35
CA ALA A 199 3.72 -0.87 -3.59
C ALA A 199 2.53 -0.17 -4.26
N LYS A 200 2.22 1.08 -3.87
CA LYS A 200 1.18 1.91 -4.50
C LYS A 200 1.47 2.21 -5.99
N ARG A 201 2.73 2.13 -6.42
CA ARG A 201 3.15 2.23 -7.83
C ARG A 201 3.24 0.87 -8.53
N GLY A 202 2.60 -0.15 -7.96
CA GLY A 202 2.48 -1.47 -8.56
C GLY A 202 3.67 -2.39 -8.34
N ILE A 203 4.66 -2.00 -7.55
CA ILE A 203 5.84 -2.83 -7.26
C ILE A 203 5.46 -3.96 -6.32
N ARG A 204 5.85 -5.19 -6.67
CA ARG A 204 5.83 -6.32 -5.75
C ARG A 204 7.09 -6.28 -4.90
N LEU A 205 6.92 -6.31 -3.59
CA LEU A 205 8.01 -6.15 -2.63
C LEU A 205 8.62 -7.49 -2.20
N THR A 206 9.94 -7.48 -2.05
CA THR A 206 10.73 -8.43 -1.27
C THR A 206 11.43 -7.63 -0.18
N ALA A 207 11.38 -8.04 1.09
CA ALA A 207 11.99 -7.29 2.18
C ALA A 207 13.37 -7.87 2.55
N ILE A 208 14.34 -6.99 2.81
CA ILE A 208 15.67 -7.36 3.29
C ILE A 208 15.90 -6.63 4.61
N HIS A 209 16.08 -7.37 5.69
CA HIS A 209 16.37 -6.84 7.03
C HIS A 209 17.76 -7.26 7.48
N PHE A 210 18.54 -6.33 8.00
CA PHE A 210 19.87 -6.60 8.58
C PHE A 210 19.75 -6.70 10.09
N ALA A 211 20.21 -7.83 10.67
CA ALA A 211 20.16 -8.08 12.11
C ALA A 211 21.57 -8.32 12.65
N SER A 212 21.84 -7.77 13.83
CA SER A 212 23.16 -7.87 14.47
C SER A 212 23.09 -8.40 15.91
N PRO A 213 22.65 -9.66 16.11
CA PRO A 213 22.69 -10.29 17.42
C PRO A 213 24.16 -10.45 17.88
N PRO A 214 24.50 -10.31 19.20
CA PRO A 214 23.58 -10.02 20.33
C PRO A 214 23.26 -8.52 20.50
N TYR A 215 23.80 -7.63 19.68
CA TYR A 215 23.61 -6.18 19.80
C TYR A 215 22.18 -5.73 19.49
N THR A 216 21.50 -6.41 18.54
CA THR A 216 20.06 -6.22 18.31
C THR A 216 19.27 -7.36 18.96
N SER A 217 18.15 -7.00 19.60
CA SER A 217 17.33 -7.99 20.29
C SER A 217 16.37 -8.73 19.33
N PRO A 218 15.87 -9.92 19.70
CA PRO A 218 14.79 -10.56 18.94
C PRO A 218 13.52 -9.70 18.81
N ARG A 219 13.27 -8.81 19.77
CA ARG A 219 12.16 -7.84 19.74
C ARG A 219 12.31 -6.80 18.62
N ALA A 220 13.56 -6.46 18.24
CA ALA A 220 13.82 -5.57 17.10
C ALA A 220 13.38 -6.23 15.78
N GLU A 221 13.68 -7.52 15.59
CA GLU A 221 13.22 -8.27 14.41
C GLU A 221 11.69 -8.44 14.43
N ASP A 222 11.08 -8.75 15.58
CA ASP A 222 9.62 -8.84 15.72
C ASP A 222 8.93 -7.52 15.38
N LYS A 223 9.48 -6.39 15.79
CA LYS A 223 9.01 -5.06 15.42
C LYS A 223 8.97 -4.89 13.89
N VAL A 224 10.02 -5.30 13.18
CA VAL A 224 10.09 -5.24 11.71
C VAL A 224 9.02 -6.14 11.07
N VAL A 225 8.82 -7.34 11.60
CA VAL A 225 7.75 -8.26 11.13
C VAL A 225 6.37 -7.61 11.27
N ARG A 226 6.08 -7.01 12.43
CA ARG A 226 4.81 -6.30 12.67
C ARG A 226 4.61 -5.11 11.73
N LEU A 227 5.67 -4.34 11.47
CA LEU A 227 5.63 -3.24 10.48
C LEU A 227 5.31 -3.77 9.08
N LEU A 228 5.97 -4.85 8.66
CA LEU A 228 5.71 -5.48 7.36
C LEU A 228 4.29 -6.06 7.25
N ARG A 229 3.72 -6.61 8.33
CA ARG A 229 2.31 -7.04 8.37
C ARG A 229 1.36 -5.87 8.12
N ARG A 230 1.63 -4.67 8.66
CA ARG A 230 0.83 -3.46 8.33
C ARG A 230 0.94 -3.08 6.86
N VAL A 231 2.15 -3.10 6.32
CA VAL A 231 2.40 -2.81 4.90
C VAL A 231 1.76 -3.86 3.99
N SER A 232 1.79 -5.15 4.37
CA SER A 232 1.26 -6.25 3.55
C SER A 232 -0.25 -6.17 3.35
N ARG A 233 -1.00 -5.52 4.25
CA ARG A 233 -2.44 -5.23 4.06
C ARG A 233 -2.72 -4.42 2.77
N TYR A 234 -1.71 -3.68 2.28
CA TYR A 234 -1.77 -2.91 1.03
C TYR A 234 -0.97 -3.56 -0.10
N ALA A 235 0.21 -4.09 0.21
CA ALA A 235 1.17 -4.62 -0.76
C ALA A 235 0.94 -6.09 -1.11
N GLY A 236 0.07 -6.79 -0.36
CA GLY A 236 -0.10 -8.24 -0.43
C GLY A 236 1.06 -8.99 0.25
N ASP A 237 1.00 -10.31 0.18
CA ASP A 237 2.00 -11.20 0.79
C ASP A 237 3.40 -10.92 0.26
N MET A 238 4.39 -11.01 1.15
CA MET A 238 5.80 -10.82 0.81
C MET A 238 6.71 -11.74 1.60
N VAL A 239 7.96 -11.82 1.19
CA VAL A 239 9.01 -12.56 1.88
C VAL A 239 10.02 -11.57 2.43
N MET A 240 10.44 -11.78 3.68
CA MET A 240 11.54 -11.08 4.33
C MET A 240 12.75 -12.00 4.46
N TYR A 241 13.91 -11.52 4.02
CA TYR A 241 15.21 -12.12 4.21
C TYR A 241 15.95 -11.36 5.31
N THR A 242 16.20 -12.02 6.45
CA THR A 242 17.03 -11.45 7.53
C THR A 242 18.47 -11.85 7.30
N VAL A 243 19.34 -10.86 7.16
CA VAL A 243 20.78 -10.98 6.91
C VAL A 243 21.52 -10.91 8.25
N PRO A 244 22.29 -11.93 8.68
CA PRO A 244 23.15 -11.83 9.86
C PRO A 244 24.33 -10.90 9.54
N PHE A 245 24.40 -9.76 10.25
CA PHE A 245 25.32 -8.67 9.88
C PHE A 245 26.39 -8.35 10.94
N THR A 246 26.34 -8.99 12.10
CA THR A 246 27.22 -8.74 13.25
C THR A 246 28.71 -8.77 12.90
N LYS A 247 29.16 -9.87 12.27
CA LYS A 247 30.59 -10.06 11.92
C LYS A 247 31.12 -8.98 10.98
N LEU A 248 30.27 -8.56 10.04
CA LEU A 248 30.61 -7.47 9.11
C LEU A 248 30.75 -6.13 9.86
N GLN A 249 29.84 -5.82 10.79
CA GLN A 249 29.93 -4.60 11.59
C GLN A 249 31.16 -4.60 12.51
N GLU A 250 31.46 -5.71 13.18
CA GLU A 250 32.67 -5.84 14.02
C GLU A 250 33.93 -5.67 13.17
N LYS A 251 33.97 -6.24 11.97
CA LYS A 251 35.11 -6.06 11.07
C LYS A 251 35.28 -4.62 10.60
N ILE A 252 34.17 -3.93 10.24
CA ILE A 252 34.23 -2.49 9.91
C ILE A 252 34.78 -1.71 11.09
N LYS A 253 34.27 -1.94 12.31
CA LYS A 253 34.67 -1.26 13.53
C LYS A 253 36.15 -1.45 13.83
N ASN A 254 36.70 -2.63 13.60
CA ASN A 254 38.09 -2.96 13.94
C ASN A 254 39.10 -2.54 12.88
N GLU A 255 38.71 -2.46 11.60
CA GLU A 255 39.65 -2.32 10.49
C GLU A 255 39.43 -1.08 9.63
N CYS A 256 38.30 -0.35 9.81
CA CYS A 256 38.02 0.86 9.07
C CYS A 256 38.07 2.12 9.95
N PRO A 257 38.28 3.32 9.37
CA PRO A 257 38.18 4.58 10.11
C PRO A 257 36.80 4.78 10.75
N GLU A 258 36.75 5.13 12.04
CA GLU A 258 35.48 5.29 12.79
C GLU A 258 34.52 6.26 12.08
N GLU A 259 35.01 7.38 11.57
CA GLU A 259 34.21 8.39 10.88
C GLU A 259 33.52 7.91 9.60
N LEU A 260 34.05 6.83 8.96
CA LEU A 260 33.51 6.22 7.76
C LEU A 260 32.65 4.98 8.03
N PHE A 261 32.53 4.55 9.30
CA PHE A 261 31.84 3.35 9.70
C PHE A 261 30.44 3.24 9.06
N THR A 262 29.59 4.24 9.26
CA THR A 262 28.20 4.23 8.77
C THR A 262 28.13 4.14 7.25
N ILE A 263 29.03 4.82 6.55
CA ILE A 263 29.04 4.84 5.07
C ILE A 263 29.48 3.50 4.52
N ILE A 264 30.57 2.92 5.05
CA ILE A 264 31.07 1.60 4.63
C ILE A 264 30.03 0.51 4.95
N MET A 265 29.41 0.57 6.12
CA MET A 265 28.32 -0.31 6.51
C MET A 265 27.17 -0.28 5.49
N ARG A 266 26.70 0.92 5.13
CA ARG A 266 25.62 1.08 4.15
C ARG A 266 26.01 0.61 2.75
N ARG A 267 27.25 0.82 2.32
CA ARG A 267 27.78 0.29 1.07
C ARG A 267 27.73 -1.24 1.04
N LEU A 268 28.16 -1.90 2.12
CA LEU A 268 28.07 -3.36 2.22
C LEU A 268 26.62 -3.85 2.25
N MET A 269 25.71 -3.11 2.92
CA MET A 269 24.28 -3.42 2.87
C MET A 269 23.73 -3.34 1.45
N MET A 270 24.10 -2.32 0.66
CA MET A 270 23.68 -2.21 -0.75
C MET A 270 24.21 -3.37 -1.59
N GLN A 271 25.50 -3.72 -1.46
CA GLN A 271 26.13 -4.83 -2.19
C GLN A 271 25.48 -6.19 -1.86
N ILE A 272 25.18 -6.45 -0.59
CA ILE A 272 24.49 -7.67 -0.17
C ILE A 272 23.06 -7.67 -0.68
N SER A 273 22.37 -6.52 -0.59
CA SER A 273 20.98 -6.39 -1.06
C SER A 273 20.86 -6.60 -2.56
N GLU A 274 21.83 -6.14 -3.37
CA GLU A 274 21.92 -6.40 -4.80
C GLU A 274 21.99 -7.90 -5.09
N LYS A 275 22.92 -8.63 -4.44
CA LYS A 275 23.05 -10.10 -4.60
C LYS A 275 21.78 -10.86 -4.23
N ILE A 276 21.09 -10.42 -3.17
CA ILE A 276 19.79 -10.99 -2.77
C ILE A 276 18.73 -10.65 -3.81
N ALA A 277 18.66 -9.39 -4.25
CA ALA A 277 17.70 -8.91 -5.23
C ALA A 277 17.82 -9.66 -6.56
N GLU A 278 19.02 -9.84 -7.07
CA GLU A 278 19.31 -10.62 -8.28
C GLU A 278 18.85 -12.07 -8.13
N LYS A 279 19.20 -12.72 -7.02
CA LYS A 279 18.83 -14.11 -6.74
C LYS A 279 17.32 -14.34 -6.75
N TYR A 280 16.54 -13.33 -6.34
CA TYR A 280 15.07 -13.41 -6.23
C TYR A 280 14.34 -12.57 -7.29
N GLU A 281 15.00 -12.29 -8.40
CA GLU A 281 14.46 -11.63 -9.59
C GLU A 281 13.85 -10.23 -9.31
N CYS A 282 14.42 -9.49 -8.36
CA CYS A 282 14.12 -8.09 -8.17
C CYS A 282 14.93 -7.24 -9.14
N GLN A 283 14.32 -6.19 -9.67
CA GLN A 283 14.89 -5.33 -10.72
C GLN A 283 15.43 -4.01 -10.16
N ALA A 284 15.18 -3.73 -8.88
CA ALA A 284 15.59 -2.52 -8.21
C ALA A 284 15.70 -2.73 -6.69
N LEU A 285 16.41 -1.82 -6.04
CA LEU A 285 16.43 -1.67 -4.59
C LEU A 285 15.54 -0.48 -4.19
N ILE A 286 15.02 -0.51 -2.96
CA ILE A 286 14.25 0.59 -2.38
C ILE A 286 14.85 0.91 -1.01
N THR A 287 15.03 2.19 -0.70
CA THR A 287 15.48 2.66 0.62
C THR A 287 14.54 3.74 1.16
N GLY A 288 14.45 3.86 2.47
CA GLY A 288 13.68 4.90 3.18
C GLY A 288 14.49 6.17 3.46
N GLU A 289 15.41 6.55 2.57
CA GLU A 289 16.27 7.71 2.75
C GLU A 289 15.53 9.02 2.43
N SER A 290 15.68 10.03 3.34
CA SER A 290 15.25 11.41 3.13
C SER A 290 16.46 12.33 3.22
N LEU A 291 16.61 13.27 2.29
CA LEU A 291 17.79 14.12 2.19
C LEU A 291 17.94 15.02 3.42
N GLY A 292 19.11 14.98 4.05
CA GLY A 292 19.45 15.85 5.18
C GLY A 292 18.85 15.45 6.53
N GLN A 293 18.14 14.34 6.62
CA GLN A 293 17.52 13.90 7.87
C GLN A 293 18.56 13.42 8.90
N VAL A 294 19.61 12.73 8.47
CA VAL A 294 20.74 12.27 9.30
C VAL A 294 22.07 12.44 8.58
N ALA A 295 23.17 12.32 9.31
CA ALA A 295 24.53 12.54 8.77
C ALA A 295 24.89 11.66 7.55
N SER A 296 24.32 10.45 7.46
CA SER A 296 24.51 9.52 6.32
C SER A 296 23.59 9.79 5.13
N GLN A 297 22.72 10.80 5.21
CA GLN A 297 21.74 11.15 4.15
C GLN A 297 22.05 12.52 3.53
N THR A 298 23.32 12.92 3.49
CA THR A 298 23.79 14.06 2.68
C THR A 298 24.02 13.62 1.24
N ILE A 299 24.03 14.54 0.28
CA ILE A 299 24.30 14.23 -1.14
C ILE A 299 25.61 13.44 -1.29
N GLY A 300 26.69 13.87 -0.60
CA GLY A 300 27.97 13.15 -0.67
C GLY A 300 27.92 11.74 -0.10
N ALA A 301 27.20 11.53 1.02
CA ALA A 301 27.03 10.20 1.61
C ALA A 301 26.15 9.30 0.72
N LEU A 302 25.05 9.83 0.19
CA LEU A 302 24.18 9.11 -0.75
C LEU A 302 24.92 8.72 -2.04
N SER A 303 25.74 9.63 -2.60
CA SER A 303 26.57 9.31 -3.77
C SER A 303 27.55 8.16 -3.50
N CYS A 304 28.15 8.12 -2.30
CA CYS A 304 29.03 7.02 -1.91
C CYS A 304 28.30 5.70 -1.74
N THR A 305 27.07 5.70 -1.25
CA THR A 305 26.26 4.46 -1.11
C THR A 305 25.66 4.03 -2.43
N ASP A 306 25.31 4.96 -3.31
CA ASP A 306 24.74 4.69 -4.62
C ASP A 306 25.73 3.97 -5.54
N GLU A 307 27.01 4.38 -5.50
CA GLU A 307 28.08 3.76 -6.28
C GLU A 307 28.40 2.31 -5.85
N ALA A 308 27.89 1.84 -4.72
CA ALA A 308 28.12 0.49 -4.23
C ALA A 308 27.25 -0.58 -4.93
N THR A 309 26.31 -0.21 -5.79
CA THR A 309 25.40 -1.10 -6.51
C THR A 309 25.19 -0.59 -7.93
N ASP A 310 25.07 -1.52 -8.88
CA ASP A 310 24.71 -1.22 -10.27
C ASP A 310 23.18 -1.27 -10.47
N MET A 311 22.40 -1.68 -9.44
CA MET A 311 20.96 -1.70 -9.51
C MET A 311 20.34 -0.31 -9.41
N LEU A 312 19.19 -0.13 -10.05
CA LEU A 312 18.34 1.04 -9.85
C LEU A 312 17.89 1.14 -8.38
N VAL A 313 18.12 2.28 -7.73
CA VAL A 313 17.72 2.53 -6.33
C VAL A 313 16.59 3.55 -6.27
N PHE A 314 15.42 3.13 -5.83
CA PHE A 314 14.29 4.02 -5.55
C PHE A 314 14.39 4.60 -4.15
N ARG A 315 14.25 5.93 -4.06
CA ARG A 315 14.23 6.71 -2.80
C ARG A 315 12.93 7.53 -2.74
N PRO A 316 11.79 6.89 -2.48
CA PRO A 316 10.50 7.58 -2.57
C PRO A 316 10.33 8.73 -1.58
N LEU A 317 11.13 8.76 -0.51
CA LEU A 317 11.06 9.79 0.54
C LEU A 317 12.10 10.90 0.38
N ILE A 318 12.89 10.88 -0.67
CA ILE A 318 14.11 11.73 -0.76
C ILE A 318 13.86 13.24 -0.59
N GLY A 319 12.71 13.74 -1.01
CA GLY A 319 12.32 15.14 -0.91
C GLY A 319 11.23 15.41 0.13
N MET A 320 10.85 14.41 0.94
CA MET A 320 9.81 14.56 1.95
C MET A 320 10.37 15.02 3.28
N ASP A 321 9.64 15.89 3.97
CA ASP A 321 9.94 16.26 5.34
C ASP A 321 9.44 15.20 6.34
N LYS A 322 9.82 15.38 7.61
CA LYS A 322 9.48 14.41 8.67
C LYS A 322 7.98 14.30 8.92
N GLN A 323 7.24 15.43 8.80
CA GLN A 323 5.80 15.43 9.06
C GLN A 323 5.03 14.71 7.96
N GLU A 324 5.40 14.91 6.70
CA GLU A 324 4.79 14.19 5.57
C GLU A 324 4.96 12.68 5.70
N ILE A 325 6.12 12.22 6.18
CA ILE A 325 6.38 10.79 6.43
C ILE A 325 5.53 10.28 7.60
N ILE A 326 5.43 11.05 8.69
CA ILE A 326 4.62 10.73 9.87
C ILE A 326 3.13 10.59 9.49
N ASP A 327 2.62 11.51 8.67
CA ASP A 327 1.21 11.48 8.24
C ASP A 327 0.87 10.19 7.46
N ILE A 328 1.81 9.75 6.61
CA ILE A 328 1.65 8.47 5.91
C ILE A 328 1.77 7.29 6.88
N ALA A 329 2.69 7.34 7.84
CA ALA A 329 2.87 6.28 8.84
C ALA A 329 1.61 6.08 9.70
N TYR A 330 0.94 7.15 10.11
CA TYR A 330 -0.37 7.07 10.76
C TYR A 330 -1.43 6.43 9.85
N LYS A 331 -1.48 6.87 8.59
CA LYS A 331 -2.44 6.35 7.61
C LYS A 331 -2.33 4.83 7.39
N ILE A 332 -1.13 4.27 7.52
CA ILE A 332 -0.88 2.85 7.28
C ILE A 332 -0.67 2.04 8.58
N ASP A 333 -1.02 2.61 9.72
CA ASP A 333 -0.93 2.00 11.06
C ASP A 333 0.48 1.50 11.44
N THR A 334 1.53 2.19 10.98
CA THR A 334 2.93 1.83 11.31
C THR A 334 3.57 2.73 12.34
N TYR A 335 2.99 3.91 12.62
CA TYR A 335 3.61 4.91 13.49
C TYR A 335 3.90 4.39 14.90
N ASP A 336 2.89 3.86 15.59
CA ASP A 336 3.01 3.41 17.00
C ASP A 336 4.02 2.28 17.15
N ILE A 337 4.08 1.37 16.17
CA ILE A 337 5.08 0.31 16.14
C ILE A 337 6.48 0.90 15.90
N SER A 338 6.61 1.86 14.99
CA SER A 338 7.89 2.46 14.61
C SER A 338 8.59 3.20 15.75
N ILE A 339 7.85 3.77 16.70
CA ILE A 339 8.40 4.52 17.85
C ILE A 339 8.75 3.64 19.05
N GLU A 340 8.48 2.34 18.99
CA GLU A 340 8.90 1.42 20.06
C GLU A 340 10.42 1.41 20.22
N PRO A 341 10.94 1.34 21.48
CA PRO A 341 12.36 1.57 21.80
C PRO A 341 13.24 0.34 21.54
N TYR A 342 13.16 -0.23 20.33
CA TYR A 342 14.03 -1.33 19.92
C TYR A 342 14.96 -0.84 18.81
N GLU A 343 16.28 -0.92 19.08
CA GLU A 343 17.31 -0.38 18.18
C GLU A 343 17.54 -1.27 16.97
N ASP A 344 17.76 -0.60 15.83
CA ASP A 344 18.18 -1.25 14.57
C ASP A 344 19.70 -1.47 14.54
N CYS A 345 20.14 -2.35 13.64
CA CYS A 345 21.57 -2.61 13.43
C CYS A 345 22.38 -1.35 13.10
N CYS A 346 21.77 -0.34 12.47
CA CYS A 346 22.44 0.88 12.08
C CYS A 346 22.86 1.78 13.25
N THR A 347 22.29 1.60 14.44
CA THR A 347 22.58 2.42 15.62
C THR A 347 23.59 1.78 16.57
N VAL A 348 23.88 0.49 16.40
CA VAL A 348 24.75 -0.31 17.32
C VAL A 348 26.15 0.27 17.47
N PHE A 349 26.78 0.69 16.39
CA PHE A 349 28.14 1.23 16.39
C PHE A 349 28.21 2.63 15.76
N THR A 350 27.32 3.52 16.20
CA THR A 350 27.29 4.89 15.67
C THR A 350 28.57 5.66 16.01
N PRO A 351 29.30 6.20 15.02
CA PRO A 351 30.50 6.98 15.27
C PRO A 351 30.17 8.27 16.01
N LYS A 352 31.10 8.74 16.89
CA LYS A 352 30.94 10.02 17.60
C LYS A 352 30.93 11.21 16.63
N HIS A 353 31.72 11.15 15.57
CA HIS A 353 31.88 12.19 14.56
C HIS A 353 31.74 11.63 13.15
N PRO A 354 30.51 11.35 12.68
CA PRO A 354 30.32 10.78 11.34
C PRO A 354 30.70 11.78 10.25
N ARG A 355 31.32 11.28 9.18
CA ARG A 355 31.75 12.09 8.03
C ARG A 355 30.52 12.48 7.19
N THR A 356 30.11 13.75 7.27
CA THR A 356 28.94 14.26 6.52
C THR A 356 29.26 14.63 5.06
N ARG A 357 30.54 14.81 4.73
CA ARG A 357 31.04 15.09 3.36
C ARG A 357 32.12 14.09 3.00
N PRO A 358 31.78 12.80 2.81
CA PRO A 358 32.76 11.80 2.43
C PRO A 358 33.24 12.01 0.99
N VAL A 359 34.50 11.64 0.74
CA VAL A 359 35.06 11.60 -0.60
C VAL A 359 35.10 10.15 -1.03
N LEU A 360 34.42 9.80 -2.13
CA LEU A 360 34.24 8.43 -2.61
C LEU A 360 35.54 7.65 -2.69
N LYS A 361 36.61 8.27 -3.22
CA LYS A 361 37.95 7.65 -3.33
C LYS A 361 38.43 7.10 -1.97
N TYR A 362 38.38 7.91 -0.92
CA TYR A 362 38.83 7.51 0.42
C TYR A 362 37.93 6.46 1.05
N VAL A 363 36.61 6.52 0.77
CA VAL A 363 35.65 5.51 1.23
C VAL A 363 35.98 4.16 0.59
N LYS A 364 36.26 4.12 -0.71
CA LYS A 364 36.66 2.90 -1.44
C LYS A 364 37.97 2.33 -0.91
N GLU A 365 39.02 3.16 -0.82
CA GLU A 365 40.31 2.75 -0.27
C GLU A 365 40.18 2.18 1.16
N ALA A 366 39.32 2.77 2.00
CA ALA A 366 39.06 2.27 3.36
C ALA A 366 38.27 0.96 3.36
N GLN A 367 37.34 0.76 2.42
CA GLN A 367 36.56 -0.47 2.29
C GLN A 367 37.35 -1.63 1.67
N GLU A 368 38.33 -1.34 0.80
CA GLU A 368 39.13 -2.36 0.13
C GLU A 368 40.23 -2.98 1.03
N LYS A 369 40.68 -2.25 2.05
CA LYS A 369 41.73 -2.75 2.96
C LYS A 369 41.31 -4.02 3.71
N PRO A 370 40.12 -4.09 4.33
CA PRO A 370 39.65 -5.32 4.94
C PRO A 370 39.11 -6.27 3.88
N ASN A 371 39.40 -7.56 4.04
CA ASN A 371 38.76 -8.58 3.18
C ASN A 371 37.35 -8.90 3.68
N PHE A 372 36.31 -8.23 3.14
CA PHE A 372 34.90 -8.46 3.46
C PHE A 372 34.29 -9.67 2.74
N GLY A 373 34.86 -10.13 1.63
CA GLY A 373 34.32 -11.18 0.77
C GLY A 373 33.82 -12.42 1.53
N PRO A 374 34.65 -13.08 2.34
CA PRO A 374 34.20 -14.28 3.10
C PRO A 374 33.03 -14.02 4.04
N PHE A 375 32.98 -12.85 4.68
CA PHE A 375 31.88 -12.48 5.60
C PHE A 375 30.59 -12.15 4.86
N VAL A 376 30.68 -11.56 3.65
CA VAL A 376 29.52 -11.34 2.78
C VAL A 376 28.95 -12.69 2.32
N GLU A 377 29.81 -13.62 1.87
CA GLU A 377 29.36 -14.95 1.45
C GLU A 377 28.73 -15.74 2.63
N GLU A 378 29.34 -15.67 3.81
CA GLU A 378 28.77 -16.29 5.02
C GLU A 378 27.39 -15.71 5.35
N ALA A 379 27.21 -14.39 5.28
CA ALA A 379 25.91 -13.74 5.51
C ALA A 379 24.85 -14.18 4.50
N LEU A 380 25.21 -14.32 3.22
CA LEU A 380 24.31 -14.78 2.15
C LEU A 380 23.93 -16.25 2.27
N GLN A 381 24.82 -17.09 2.82
CA GLN A 381 24.53 -18.52 3.08
C GLN A 381 23.61 -18.73 4.27
N ASN A 382 23.61 -17.80 5.24
CA ASN A 382 22.87 -17.90 6.49
C ASN A 382 21.62 -16.99 6.55
N LEU A 383 21.01 -16.73 5.41
CA LEU A 383 19.75 -15.94 5.36
C LEU A 383 18.63 -16.68 6.09
N LYS A 384 17.96 -15.98 7.02
CA LYS A 384 16.69 -16.44 7.59
C LYS A 384 15.55 -15.95 6.73
N VAL A 385 14.61 -16.84 6.39
CA VAL A 385 13.46 -16.53 5.55
C VAL A 385 12.19 -16.48 6.40
N THR A 386 11.47 -15.37 6.33
CA THR A 386 10.18 -15.18 7.04
C THR A 386 9.11 -14.81 6.01
N ARG A 387 8.00 -15.52 6.01
CA ARG A 387 6.81 -15.17 5.19
C ARG A 387 5.97 -14.16 5.96
N ILE A 388 5.56 -13.11 5.30
CA ILE A 388 4.68 -12.07 5.82
C ILE A 388 3.37 -12.17 5.03
N LEU A 389 2.30 -12.52 5.72
CA LEU A 389 0.98 -12.67 5.12
C LEU A 389 0.13 -11.43 5.44
N ALA A 390 -0.72 -11.06 4.51
CA ALA A 390 -1.59 -9.88 4.64
C ALA A 390 -2.70 -10.08 5.69
N ASP A 391 -3.07 -11.34 5.96
CA ASP A 391 -4.14 -11.73 6.88
C ASP A 391 -3.65 -12.07 8.29
N ASP A 392 -2.32 -12.04 8.55
CA ASP A 392 -1.76 -12.24 9.89
C ASP A 392 -2.05 -11.00 10.76
N GLU A 393 -2.83 -11.14 11.82
CA GLU A 393 -3.04 -10.13 12.86
C GLU A 393 -1.86 -10.04 13.85
#